data_449a7868a8b97d3179acd5a23989ebed
#
_entry.id   449a7868a8b97d3179acd5a23989ebed
#
_cell.length_a   1.000
_cell.length_b   1.000
_cell.length_c   1.000
_cell.angle_alpha   90.00
_cell.angle_beta   90.00
_cell.angle_gamma   90.00
#
_symmetry.space_group_name_H-M   'P 1'
#
loop_
_entity.id
_entity.type
_entity.pdbx_description
1 polymer ?
#
loop_
_entity_poly.entity_id
_entity_poly.type
_entity_poly.pdbx_seq_one_letter_code
_entity_poly.pdbx_strand_id
1 'polypeptide(L)'
;MRKYQEEIYNALAKKAKAWGGSNSVVSTDKNVSEVYYYGNKIAVVNHNTKCATFDNCGFNNASTTARINVVKEFCNDYNYNY
;
A
#
# COMPACT_ATOMS: atom_id res chain seq x y z
N MET A 1 -14.52 -3.18 5.09
CA MET A 1 -13.21 -3.45 4.49
C MET A 1 -12.85 -4.92 4.73
N ARG A 2 -12.33 -5.60 3.72
CA ARG A 2 -11.93 -7.01 3.87
C ARG A 2 -10.63 -7.10 4.67
N LYS A 3 -10.33 -8.29 5.21
CA LYS A 3 -9.16 -8.48 6.08
C LYS A 3 -7.85 -8.06 5.43
N TYR A 4 -7.61 -8.45 4.16
CA TYR A 4 -6.37 -8.06 3.49
C TYR A 4 -6.26 -6.54 3.31
N GLN A 5 -7.39 -5.88 3.12
CA GLN A 5 -7.44 -4.42 2.99
C GLN A 5 -7.10 -3.75 4.32
N GLU A 6 -7.66 -4.27 5.41
CA GLU A 6 -7.35 -3.76 6.74
C GLU A 6 -5.88 -3.96 7.09
N GLU A 7 -5.31 -5.10 6.73
CA GLU A 7 -3.89 -5.36 6.97
C GLU A 7 -3.00 -4.35 6.26
N ILE A 8 -3.29 -4.05 4.99
CA ILE A 8 -2.54 -3.04 4.24
C ILE A 8 -2.70 -1.66 4.88
N TYR A 9 -3.93 -1.27 5.15
CA TYR A 9 -4.24 0.03 5.73
C TYR A 9 -3.53 0.22 7.08
N ASN A 10 -3.66 -0.75 7.97
CA ASN A 10 -3.07 -0.68 9.31
C ASN A 10 -1.55 -0.68 9.26
N ALA A 11 -0.96 -1.46 8.36
CA ALA A 11 0.49 -1.49 8.19
C ALA A 11 1.01 -0.13 7.72
N LEU A 12 0.32 0.53 6.80
CA LEU A 12 0.68 1.88 6.36
C LEU A 12 0.57 2.89 7.50
N ALA A 13 -0.50 2.82 8.27
CA ALA A 13 -0.72 3.74 9.39
C ALA A 13 0.31 3.56 10.50
N LYS A 14 0.72 2.33 10.75
CA LYS A 14 1.71 2.00 11.79
C LYS A 14 3.14 2.05 11.28
N LYS A 15 3.35 2.23 9.97
CA LYS A 15 4.67 2.17 9.32
C LYS A 15 5.38 0.85 9.63
N ALA A 16 4.64 -0.25 9.59
CA ALA A 16 5.08 -1.57 9.99
C ALA A 16 4.98 -2.54 8.82
N LYS A 17 5.61 -3.71 8.98
CA LYS A 17 5.51 -4.79 8.01
C LYS A 17 4.25 -5.60 8.26
N ALA A 18 3.62 -6.06 7.19
CA ALA A 18 2.49 -6.98 7.26
C ALA A 18 2.55 -7.92 6.07
N TRP A 19 2.26 -9.19 6.31
CA TRP A 19 2.28 -10.25 5.30
C TRP A 19 0.93 -10.96 5.35
N GLY A 20 0.28 -11.01 4.23
CA GLY A 20 -1.03 -11.67 4.17
C GLY A 20 -1.30 -12.24 2.79
N GLY A 21 -1.33 -13.56 2.68
CA GLY A 21 -1.62 -14.22 1.41
C GLY A 21 -0.68 -13.79 0.30
N SER A 22 -1.26 -13.22 -0.75
CA SER A 22 -0.51 -12.79 -1.94
C SER A 22 0.02 -11.36 -1.84
N ASN A 23 -0.31 -10.64 -0.78
CA ASN A 23 0.14 -9.26 -0.62
C ASN A 23 1.02 -9.09 0.60
N SER A 24 1.87 -8.09 0.54
CA SER A 24 2.71 -7.71 1.65
C SER A 24 2.92 -6.20 1.67
N VAL A 25 3.11 -5.66 2.87
CA VAL A 25 3.57 -4.29 3.07
C VAL A 25 4.93 -4.39 3.72
N VAL A 26 5.91 -3.75 3.13
CA VAL A 26 7.28 -3.78 3.62
C VAL A 26 7.71 -2.35 3.90
N SER A 27 8.11 -2.08 5.13
CA SER A 27 8.72 -0.80 5.46
C SER A 27 10.22 -0.92 5.20
N THR A 28 10.75 -0.18 4.23
CA THR A 28 12.18 -0.20 3.90
C THR A 28 12.99 0.53 4.95
N ASP A 29 12.39 1.56 5.51
CA ASP A 29 12.81 2.25 6.71
C ASP A 29 11.54 2.81 7.36
N LYS A 30 11.66 3.60 8.42
CA LYS A 30 10.48 4.13 9.11
C LYS A 30 9.68 5.15 8.29
N ASN A 31 10.22 5.58 7.16
CA ASN A 31 9.65 6.68 6.38
C ASN A 31 9.07 6.24 5.04
N VAL A 32 9.34 5.02 4.59
CA VAL A 32 8.87 4.54 3.29
C VAL A 32 8.24 3.17 3.45
N SER A 33 7.01 3.03 2.97
CA SER A 33 6.31 1.74 2.89
C SER A 33 6.15 1.34 1.44
N GLU A 34 6.40 0.07 1.15
CA GLU A 34 6.19 -0.50 -0.19
C GLU A 34 5.14 -1.58 -0.11
N VAL A 35 4.19 -1.54 -1.03
CA VAL A 35 3.10 -2.53 -1.08
C VAL A 35 3.32 -3.43 -2.28
N TYR A 36 3.34 -4.73 -2.03
CA TYR A 36 3.58 -5.76 -3.05
C TYR A 36 2.36 -6.64 -3.21
N TYR A 37 2.11 -7.07 -4.44
CA TYR A 37 1.10 -8.07 -4.76
C TYR A 37 1.72 -9.08 -5.72
N TYR A 38 1.76 -10.35 -5.30
CA TYR A 38 2.47 -11.42 -6.02
C TYR A 38 3.91 -11.04 -6.35
N GLY A 39 4.59 -10.41 -5.40
CA GLY A 39 5.97 -9.99 -5.57
C GLY A 39 6.19 -8.74 -6.42
N ASN A 40 5.13 -8.14 -6.93
CA ASN A 40 5.23 -6.92 -7.74
C ASN A 40 4.91 -5.69 -6.90
N LYS A 41 5.79 -4.72 -6.93
CA LYS A 41 5.61 -3.47 -6.18
C LYS A 41 4.53 -2.63 -6.86
N ILE A 42 3.37 -2.53 -6.24
CA ILE A 42 2.21 -1.81 -6.80
C ILE A 42 2.03 -0.43 -6.18
N ALA A 43 2.65 -0.14 -5.05
CA ALA A 43 2.56 1.17 -4.43
C ALA A 43 3.81 1.46 -3.59
N VAL A 44 4.18 2.73 -3.55
CA VAL A 44 5.22 3.25 -2.66
C VAL A 44 4.65 4.45 -1.95
N VAL A 45 4.72 4.45 -0.62
CA VAL A 45 4.22 5.54 0.22
C VAL A 45 5.40 6.13 0.98
N ASN A 46 5.73 7.39 0.69
CA ASN A 46 6.77 8.09 1.40
C ASN A 46 6.13 8.92 2.53
N HIS A 47 6.35 8.51 3.76
CA HIS A 47 5.75 9.14 4.93
C HIS A 47 6.41 10.48 5.28
N ASN A 48 7.63 10.70 4.83
CA ASN A 48 8.34 11.95 5.04
C ASN A 48 7.78 13.09 4.20
N THR A 49 7.60 12.83 2.91
CA THR A 49 7.08 13.81 1.97
C THR A 49 5.55 13.77 1.89
N LYS A 50 4.94 12.75 2.48
CA LYS A 50 3.50 12.48 2.40
C LYS A 50 3.02 12.37 0.95
N CYS A 51 3.76 11.60 0.17
CA CYS A 51 3.44 11.33 -1.23
C CYS A 51 3.41 9.84 -1.49
N ALA A 52 2.54 9.43 -2.40
CA ALA A 52 2.45 8.04 -2.82
C ALA A 52 2.47 7.94 -4.34
N THR A 53 3.04 6.86 -4.85
CA THR A 53 3.03 6.53 -6.27
C THR A 53 2.51 5.11 -6.44
N PHE A 54 1.94 4.82 -7.61
CA PHE A 54 1.28 3.56 -7.90
C PHE A 54 1.74 3.01 -9.23
N ASP A 55 1.82 1.68 -9.32
CA ASP A 55 2.11 0.98 -10.55
C ASP A 55 1.36 -0.34 -10.51
N ASN A 56 0.46 -0.56 -11.47
CA ASN A 56 -0.27 -1.82 -11.54
C ASN A 56 0.57 -2.97 -12.10
N CYS A 57 1.79 -2.71 -12.53
CA CYS A 57 2.75 -3.70 -13.05
C CYS A 57 2.19 -4.48 -14.26
N GLY A 58 1.29 -3.87 -15.01
CA GLY A 58 0.60 -4.53 -16.11
C GLY A 58 -0.58 -5.40 -15.69
N PHE A 59 -0.87 -5.51 -14.40
CA PHE A 59 -2.02 -6.26 -13.88
C PHE A 59 -3.25 -5.36 -13.83
N ASN A 60 -3.97 -5.31 -14.92
CA ASN A 60 -5.17 -4.48 -15.01
C ASN A 60 -6.40 -5.30 -14.60
N ASN A 61 -6.43 -5.73 -13.33
CA ASN A 61 -7.51 -6.54 -12.80
C ASN A 61 -8.06 -5.96 -11.50
N ALA A 62 -9.21 -6.48 -11.06
CA ALA A 62 -9.92 -5.99 -9.90
C ALA A 62 -9.13 -6.17 -8.59
N SER A 63 -8.36 -7.25 -8.48
CA SER A 63 -7.59 -7.53 -7.26
C SER A 63 -6.48 -6.51 -7.03
N THR A 64 -5.73 -6.18 -8.09
CA THR A 64 -4.68 -5.16 -8.01
C THR A 64 -5.29 -3.78 -7.74
N THR A 65 -6.35 -3.45 -8.45
CA THR A 65 -7.05 -2.17 -8.28
C THR A 65 -7.59 -2.02 -6.86
N ALA A 66 -8.15 -3.07 -6.29
CA ALA A 66 -8.66 -3.04 -4.93
C ALA A 66 -7.56 -2.71 -3.91
N ARG A 67 -6.37 -3.26 -4.09
CA ARG A 67 -5.25 -3.00 -3.20
C ARG A 67 -4.71 -1.58 -3.36
N ILE A 68 -4.60 -1.10 -4.59
CA ILE A 68 -4.21 0.29 -4.85
C ILE A 68 -5.23 1.25 -4.23
N ASN A 69 -6.53 0.95 -4.35
CA ASN A 69 -7.57 1.80 -3.77
C ASN A 69 -7.48 1.88 -2.24
N VAL A 70 -7.05 0.83 -1.57
CA VAL A 70 -6.82 0.87 -0.11
C VAL A 70 -5.72 1.88 0.22
N VAL A 71 -4.64 1.89 -0.56
CA VAL A 71 -3.54 2.85 -0.35
C VAL A 71 -4.04 4.28 -0.61
N LYS A 72 -4.86 4.47 -1.62
CA LYS A 72 -5.47 5.79 -1.89
C LYS A 72 -6.37 6.24 -0.76
N GLU A 73 -7.15 5.32 -0.19
CA GLU A 73 -8.01 5.61 0.97
C GLU A 73 -7.16 6.06 2.16
N PHE A 74 -6.06 5.35 2.45
CA PHE A 74 -5.10 5.77 3.46
C PHE A 74 -4.58 7.18 3.18
N CYS A 75 -4.18 7.46 1.95
CA CYS A 75 -3.66 8.77 1.57
C CYS A 75 -4.70 9.87 1.80
N ASN A 76 -5.97 9.61 1.46
CA ASN A 76 -7.04 10.57 1.67
C ASN A 76 -7.27 10.81 3.17
N ASP A 77 -7.25 9.77 3.97
CA ASP A 77 -7.50 9.89 5.42
C ASP A 77 -6.37 10.63 6.14
N TYR A 78 -5.15 10.51 5.66
CA TYR A 78 -3.97 11.09 6.29
C TYR A 78 -3.40 12.29 5.55
N ASN A 79 -4.11 12.79 4.54
CA ASN A 79 -3.70 13.95 3.74
C ASN A 79 -2.37 13.76 3.02
N TYR A 80 -2.17 12.58 2.47
CA TYR A 80 -1.03 12.29 1.58
C TYR A 80 -1.42 12.64 0.14
N ASN A 81 -0.44 13.03 -0.65
CA ASN A 81 -0.62 13.32 -2.08
C ASN A 81 -0.33 12.07 -2.92
N TYR A 82 -1.06 11.95 -4.04
CA TYR A 82 -0.78 10.87 -4.98
C TYR A 82 -1.19 11.23 -6.40
#